data_9d731e2475c95cd0647fd35b4f9a92a7
#
_entry.id   9d731e2475c95cd0647fd35b4f9a92a7
#
_cell.length_a   1.000
_cell.length_b   1.000
_cell.length_c   1.000
_cell.angle_alpha   90.00
_cell.angle_beta   90.00
_cell.angle_gamma   90.00
#
_symmetry.space_group_name_H-M   'P 1'
#
loop_
_entity.id
_entity.type
_entity.pdbx_description
1 polymer ?
#
loop_
_entity_poly.entity_id
_entity_poly.type
_entity_poly.pdbx_seq_one_letter_code
_entity_poly.pdbx_strand_id
1 'polypeptide(L)'
;MGTKWSKEKVWDWYNSRPWIRGCNFMSSDCANRVDQWQEYGFEERFETTKRELKLVKETGFNSIRIIPEFIVWLKEHDGFMERFERYIEEAHKNGISCMVVLGNDCMPPKEEALKRMNLGEQHVDWGYHGGRKVSQHGVFNGAGYSLLDEPEYAEKYYEFVREIVTKYKDDERIIIWDVFNEPGNSNRKSMSMPHMMKFFEIIRNIDPIQPLTVGIWSQTIEFDNLLEIEKIGLENSDIITYHNYNNYENNIEEMYLLKKLGRPVINTEWLARCGKNTVEEIFPLYFLEKIGCYCWGFVAGKYQTYEPWNGVWDNYTENPDAYRDFDFSKWLHDLYRPSLNPYNPNEVKLIKKFSELADKEFENK
;
A
#
# COMPACT_ATOMS: atom_id res chain seq x y z
N MET A 1 11.99 18.49 -18.48
CA MET A 1 11.79 17.68 -17.28
C MET A 1 10.61 18.25 -16.52
N GLY A 2 9.55 17.46 -16.35
CA GLY A 2 8.42 17.86 -15.50
C GLY A 2 8.91 18.14 -14.07
N THR A 3 8.33 19.13 -13.42
CA THR A 3 8.73 19.56 -12.08
C THR A 3 7.77 19.03 -11.02
N LYS A 4 8.26 18.92 -9.80
CA LYS A 4 7.39 18.69 -8.62
C LYS A 4 6.29 19.75 -8.59
N TRP A 5 5.05 19.34 -8.28
CA TRP A 5 3.93 20.27 -8.17
C TRP A 5 4.17 21.31 -7.07
N SER A 6 3.68 22.53 -7.31
CA SER A 6 3.65 23.54 -6.26
C SER A 6 2.75 23.12 -5.09
N LYS A 7 2.94 23.74 -3.93
CA LYS A 7 2.08 23.45 -2.77
C LYS A 7 0.62 23.82 -3.06
N GLU A 8 0.40 24.92 -3.76
CA GLU A 8 -0.95 25.39 -4.16
C GLU A 8 -1.61 24.33 -5.04
N LYS A 9 -0.95 23.89 -6.13
CA LYS A 9 -1.51 22.91 -7.07
C LYS A 9 -1.91 21.61 -6.35
N VAL A 10 -1.06 21.11 -5.45
CA VAL A 10 -1.36 19.85 -4.77
C VAL A 10 -2.45 20.00 -3.71
N TRP A 11 -2.56 21.16 -3.05
CA TRP A 11 -3.67 21.42 -2.13
C TRP A 11 -4.99 21.62 -2.86
N ASP A 12 -5.00 22.31 -4.01
CA ASP A 12 -6.18 22.42 -4.86
C ASP A 12 -6.66 21.05 -5.32
N TRP A 13 -5.72 20.20 -5.76
CA TRP A 13 -6.02 18.83 -6.13
C TRP A 13 -6.59 18.03 -4.95
N TYR A 14 -6.01 18.13 -3.75
CA TYR A 14 -6.45 17.39 -2.56
C TYR A 14 -7.83 17.85 -2.09
N ASN A 15 -8.08 19.17 -2.10
CA ASN A 15 -9.32 19.75 -1.64
C ASN A 15 -10.48 19.65 -2.65
N SER A 16 -10.21 19.38 -3.92
CA SER A 16 -11.22 19.19 -4.96
C SER A 16 -11.93 17.83 -4.91
N ARG A 17 -11.60 16.99 -3.96
CA ARG A 17 -12.14 15.64 -3.82
C ARG A 17 -12.57 15.32 -2.40
N PRO A 18 -13.46 14.31 -2.21
CA PRO A 18 -13.81 13.84 -0.87
C PRO A 18 -12.57 13.35 -0.13
N TRP A 19 -12.63 13.35 1.20
CA TRP A 19 -11.59 12.75 2.04
C TRP A 19 -11.22 11.35 1.54
N ILE A 20 -9.96 11.16 1.15
CA ILE A 20 -9.43 9.89 0.64
C ILE A 20 -9.36 8.89 1.79
N ARG A 21 -10.07 7.79 1.67
CA ARG A 21 -10.11 6.71 2.65
C ARG A 21 -10.29 5.37 1.96
N GLY A 22 -9.52 4.39 2.38
CA GLY A 22 -9.51 3.12 1.68
C GLY A 22 -8.74 2.01 2.37
N CYS A 23 -8.37 1.03 1.58
CA CYS A 23 -7.55 -0.09 2.02
C CYS A 23 -6.51 -0.47 0.97
N ASN A 24 -5.43 -1.11 1.41
CA ASN A 24 -4.57 -1.86 0.54
C ASN A 24 -5.33 -3.12 0.11
N PHE A 25 -5.48 -3.33 -1.18
CA PHE A 25 -6.44 -4.30 -1.69
C PHE A 25 -5.79 -5.39 -2.55
N MET A 26 -6.02 -6.62 -2.11
CA MET A 26 -5.83 -7.84 -2.87
C MET A 26 -6.96 -8.79 -2.45
N SER A 27 -7.59 -9.48 -3.40
CA SER A 27 -8.72 -10.37 -3.06
C SER A 27 -8.28 -11.52 -2.16
N SER A 28 -9.18 -11.93 -1.27
CA SER A 28 -8.88 -12.89 -0.20
C SER A 28 -8.46 -14.28 -0.68
N ASP A 29 -8.74 -14.63 -1.93
CA ASP A 29 -8.34 -15.89 -2.56
C ASP A 29 -6.99 -15.83 -3.30
N CYS A 30 -6.32 -14.67 -3.32
CA CYS A 30 -4.94 -14.55 -3.79
C CYS A 30 -3.94 -14.94 -2.69
N ALA A 31 -2.98 -15.79 -3.01
CA ALA A 31 -1.88 -16.12 -2.11
C ALA A 31 -0.79 -15.03 -2.11
N ASN A 32 -0.62 -14.34 -3.23
CA ASN A 32 0.35 -13.26 -3.43
C ASN A 32 -0.05 -12.37 -4.63
N ARG A 33 0.79 -11.37 -4.94
CA ARG A 33 0.53 -10.46 -6.07
C ARG A 33 0.60 -11.14 -7.44
N VAL A 34 1.36 -12.21 -7.61
CA VAL A 34 1.34 -12.99 -8.86
C VAL A 34 -0.05 -13.56 -9.10
N ASP A 35 -0.69 -14.12 -8.08
CA ASP A 35 -2.07 -14.62 -8.17
C ASP A 35 -3.07 -13.53 -8.57
N GLN A 36 -2.87 -12.31 -8.09
CA GLN A 36 -3.76 -11.20 -8.40
C GLN A 36 -3.76 -10.85 -9.89
N TRP A 37 -2.62 -10.99 -10.56
CA TRP A 37 -2.44 -10.43 -11.90
C TRP A 37 -2.21 -11.44 -13.02
N GLN A 38 -1.82 -12.71 -12.73
CA GLN A 38 -1.54 -13.74 -13.73
C GLN A 38 -2.82 -14.27 -14.39
N GLU A 39 -2.69 -14.86 -15.59
CA GLU A 39 -3.80 -15.50 -16.33
C GLU A 39 -4.35 -16.73 -15.59
N TYR A 40 -3.45 -17.55 -15.03
CA TYR A 40 -3.85 -18.76 -14.32
C TYR A 40 -4.83 -18.47 -13.19
N GLY A 41 -6.07 -18.96 -13.32
CA GLY A 41 -7.13 -18.77 -12.32
C GLY A 41 -7.67 -17.35 -12.18
N PHE A 42 -7.36 -16.44 -13.09
CA PHE A 42 -7.77 -15.03 -12.99
C PHE A 42 -9.28 -14.86 -12.94
N GLU A 43 -10.03 -15.51 -13.83
CA GLU A 43 -11.48 -15.32 -13.93
C GLU A 43 -12.20 -15.67 -12.62
N GLU A 44 -11.79 -16.75 -11.97
CA GLU A 44 -12.35 -17.17 -10.68
C GLU A 44 -12.02 -16.14 -9.58
N ARG A 45 -10.75 -15.71 -9.48
CA ARG A 45 -10.35 -14.70 -8.52
C ARG A 45 -10.96 -13.32 -8.82
N PHE A 46 -11.21 -13.01 -10.08
CA PHE A 46 -11.85 -11.76 -10.45
C PHE A 46 -13.32 -11.69 -9.98
N GLU A 47 -14.03 -12.80 -9.91
CA GLU A 47 -15.35 -12.84 -9.27
C GLU A 47 -15.26 -12.54 -7.76
N THR A 48 -14.24 -13.04 -7.08
CA THR A 48 -13.97 -12.67 -5.68
C THR A 48 -13.63 -11.18 -5.58
N THR A 49 -12.78 -10.66 -6.46
CA THR A 49 -12.44 -9.23 -6.55
C THR A 49 -13.68 -8.34 -6.67
N LYS A 50 -14.60 -8.67 -7.58
CA LYS A 50 -15.86 -7.92 -7.77
C LYS A 50 -16.70 -7.88 -6.49
N ARG A 51 -16.87 -9.02 -5.85
CA ARG A 51 -17.61 -9.14 -4.59
C ARG A 51 -16.99 -8.32 -3.48
N GLU A 52 -15.68 -8.36 -3.36
CA GLU A 52 -14.95 -7.64 -2.30
C GLU A 52 -14.84 -6.14 -2.58
N LEU A 53 -14.72 -5.69 -3.84
CA LEU A 53 -14.79 -4.28 -4.20
C LEU A 53 -16.16 -3.67 -3.86
N LYS A 54 -17.24 -4.41 -4.08
CA LYS A 54 -18.56 -3.99 -3.63
C LYS A 54 -18.59 -3.80 -2.11
N LEU A 55 -17.98 -4.72 -1.35
CA LEU A 55 -17.86 -4.60 0.10
C LEU A 55 -16.99 -3.42 0.53
N VAL A 56 -15.92 -3.08 -0.21
CA VAL A 56 -15.10 -1.86 -0.01
C VAL A 56 -16.00 -0.63 -0.04
N LYS A 57 -16.85 -0.51 -1.06
CA LYS A 57 -17.82 0.58 -1.18
C LYS A 57 -18.83 0.58 -0.03
N GLU A 58 -19.39 -0.56 0.29
CA GLU A 58 -20.38 -0.73 1.38
C GLU A 58 -19.78 -0.42 2.76
N THR A 59 -18.46 -0.54 2.91
CA THR A 59 -17.73 -0.14 4.14
C THR A 59 -17.61 1.38 4.26
N GLY A 60 -17.80 2.12 3.16
CA GLY A 60 -17.67 3.57 3.10
C GLY A 60 -16.33 4.04 2.54
N PHE A 61 -15.48 3.16 2.05
CA PHE A 61 -14.25 3.52 1.38
C PHE A 61 -14.50 4.02 -0.05
N ASN A 62 -13.65 4.92 -0.52
CA ASN A 62 -13.71 5.51 -1.85
C ASN A 62 -12.44 5.31 -2.68
N SER A 63 -11.46 4.61 -2.13
CA SER A 63 -10.21 4.32 -2.84
C SER A 63 -9.60 2.99 -2.40
N ILE A 64 -8.81 2.40 -3.28
CA ILE A 64 -7.93 1.24 -2.97
C ILE A 64 -6.50 1.56 -3.37
N ARG A 65 -5.53 0.98 -2.66
CA ARG A 65 -4.13 0.98 -3.04
C ARG A 65 -3.75 -0.41 -3.54
N ILE A 66 -3.23 -0.49 -4.75
CA ILE A 66 -2.89 -1.74 -5.45
C ILE A 66 -1.46 -1.72 -5.95
N ILE A 67 -0.85 -2.90 -6.01
CA ILE A 67 0.53 -3.10 -6.46
C ILE A 67 0.52 -4.01 -7.69
N PRO A 68 0.70 -3.49 -8.91
CA PRO A 68 0.90 -4.30 -10.11
C PRO A 68 2.16 -5.14 -9.98
N GLU A 69 2.14 -6.37 -10.51
CA GLU A 69 3.28 -7.27 -10.39
C GLU A 69 4.09 -7.32 -11.70
N PHE A 70 5.31 -6.74 -11.65
CA PHE A 70 6.19 -6.61 -12.80
C PHE A 70 6.48 -7.94 -13.50
N ILE A 71 6.69 -9.04 -12.76
CA ILE A 71 7.01 -10.34 -13.37
C ILE A 71 5.86 -10.89 -14.21
N VAL A 72 4.61 -10.56 -13.86
CA VAL A 72 3.44 -10.95 -14.64
C VAL A 72 3.37 -10.10 -15.92
N TRP A 73 3.57 -8.79 -15.82
CA TRP A 73 3.68 -7.93 -17.01
C TRP A 73 4.79 -8.43 -17.95
N LEU A 74 5.94 -8.80 -17.43
CA LEU A 74 7.08 -9.27 -18.23
C LEU A 74 6.77 -10.57 -18.98
N LYS A 75 5.99 -11.48 -18.38
CA LYS A 75 5.73 -12.82 -18.93
C LYS A 75 4.41 -12.94 -19.68
N GLU A 76 3.43 -12.10 -19.36
CA GLU A 76 2.06 -12.14 -19.91
C GLU A 76 1.59 -10.76 -20.34
N HIS A 77 2.44 -9.99 -21.02
CA HIS A 77 2.30 -8.56 -21.29
C HIS A 77 0.86 -8.12 -21.66
N ASP A 78 0.34 -8.59 -22.79
CA ASP A 78 -0.97 -8.15 -23.30
C ASP A 78 -2.11 -8.57 -22.35
N GLY A 79 -2.04 -9.80 -21.84
CA GLY A 79 -3.01 -10.31 -20.89
C GLY A 79 -2.97 -9.55 -19.55
N PHE A 80 -1.78 -9.20 -19.07
CA PHE A 80 -1.63 -8.37 -17.89
C PHE A 80 -2.29 -7.00 -18.07
N MET A 81 -2.03 -6.33 -19.20
CA MET A 81 -2.57 -4.99 -19.48
C MET A 81 -4.11 -5.01 -19.61
N GLU A 82 -4.68 -6.09 -20.15
CA GLU A 82 -6.14 -6.31 -20.18
C GLU A 82 -6.71 -6.51 -18.77
N ARG A 83 -6.10 -7.39 -17.97
CA ARG A 83 -6.54 -7.69 -16.61
C ARG A 83 -6.43 -6.46 -15.70
N PHE A 84 -5.36 -5.67 -15.84
CA PHE A 84 -5.17 -4.42 -15.11
C PHE A 84 -6.27 -3.41 -15.45
N GLU A 85 -6.62 -3.25 -16.74
CA GLU A 85 -7.72 -2.39 -17.17
C GLU A 85 -9.05 -2.85 -16.56
N ARG A 86 -9.37 -4.15 -16.63
CA ARG A 86 -10.58 -4.71 -16.05
C ARG A 86 -10.67 -4.48 -14.54
N TYR A 87 -9.56 -4.54 -13.86
CA TYR A 87 -9.48 -4.32 -12.42
C TYR A 87 -9.79 -2.87 -12.03
N ILE A 88 -9.19 -1.91 -12.73
CA ILE A 88 -9.45 -0.47 -12.53
C ILE A 88 -10.90 -0.14 -12.90
N GLU A 89 -11.41 -0.69 -14.00
CA GLU A 89 -12.79 -0.50 -14.42
C GLU A 89 -13.77 -1.01 -13.36
N GLU A 90 -13.51 -2.19 -12.80
CA GLU A 90 -14.39 -2.75 -11.77
C GLU A 90 -14.37 -1.95 -10.49
N ALA A 91 -13.20 -1.45 -10.06
CA ALA A 91 -13.11 -0.51 -8.94
C ALA A 91 -13.94 0.75 -9.21
N HIS A 92 -13.79 1.33 -10.41
CA HIS A 92 -14.52 2.53 -10.81
C HIS A 92 -16.05 2.33 -10.86
N LYS A 93 -16.54 1.19 -11.36
CA LYS A 93 -17.97 0.83 -11.34
C LYS A 93 -18.56 0.86 -9.92
N ASN A 94 -17.76 0.58 -8.93
CA ASN A 94 -18.12 0.69 -7.51
C ASN A 94 -17.89 2.10 -6.92
N GLY A 95 -17.49 3.09 -7.72
CA GLY A 95 -17.15 4.44 -7.26
C GLY A 95 -15.87 4.48 -6.42
N ILE A 96 -14.92 3.59 -6.71
CA ILE A 96 -13.64 3.45 -6.03
C ILE A 96 -12.53 3.87 -7.00
N SER A 97 -11.68 4.79 -6.55
CA SER A 97 -10.47 5.19 -7.26
C SER A 97 -9.27 4.32 -6.86
N CYS A 98 -8.24 4.33 -7.68
CA CYS A 98 -7.03 3.54 -7.43
C CYS A 98 -5.82 4.43 -7.13
N MET A 99 -5.05 4.09 -6.11
CA MET A 99 -3.67 4.49 -5.93
C MET A 99 -2.79 3.32 -6.38
N VAL A 100 -1.88 3.58 -7.30
CA VAL A 100 -1.08 2.51 -7.94
C VAL A 100 0.38 2.63 -7.52
N VAL A 101 0.91 1.55 -6.97
CA VAL A 101 2.30 1.42 -6.52
C VAL A 101 3.16 0.87 -7.65
N LEU A 102 4.28 1.51 -7.99
CA LEU A 102 5.11 1.13 -9.12
C LEU A 102 6.37 0.36 -8.72
N GLY A 103 7.03 0.73 -7.64
CA GLY A 103 8.20 0.05 -7.11
C GLY A 103 8.01 -0.42 -5.67
N ASN A 104 8.85 -1.35 -5.18
CA ASN A 104 8.70 -1.90 -3.84
C ASN A 104 10.02 -2.45 -3.30
N ASP A 105 10.34 -2.12 -2.05
CA ASP A 105 11.50 -2.68 -1.34
C ASP A 105 11.15 -3.69 -0.23
N CYS A 106 9.88 -3.99 -0.01
CA CYS A 106 9.49 -5.12 0.84
C CYS A 106 9.74 -6.43 0.10
N MET A 107 11.00 -6.85 0.07
CA MET A 107 11.47 -7.96 -0.76
C MET A 107 12.05 -9.08 0.10
N PRO A 108 11.75 -10.35 -0.22
CA PRO A 108 12.35 -11.50 0.45
C PRO A 108 13.79 -11.72 -0.01
N PRO A 109 14.53 -12.65 0.64
CA PRO A 109 15.81 -13.14 0.12
C PRO A 109 15.70 -13.68 -1.31
N LYS A 110 16.80 -13.64 -2.07
CA LYS A 110 16.82 -14.00 -3.50
C LYS A 110 16.19 -15.36 -3.80
N GLU A 111 16.52 -16.38 -3.02
CA GLU A 111 15.98 -17.73 -3.25
C GLU A 111 14.46 -17.76 -3.16
N GLU A 112 13.89 -17.08 -2.18
CA GLU A 112 12.46 -17.00 -1.97
C GLU A 112 11.78 -16.10 -3.02
N ALA A 113 12.39 -14.98 -3.35
CA ALA A 113 11.91 -14.09 -4.41
C ALA A 113 11.78 -14.83 -5.74
N LEU A 114 12.80 -15.60 -6.14
CA LEU A 114 12.80 -16.35 -7.40
C LEU A 114 11.72 -17.44 -7.44
N LYS A 115 11.40 -18.09 -6.32
CA LYS A 115 10.29 -19.06 -6.26
C LYS A 115 8.94 -18.40 -6.59
N ARG A 116 8.71 -17.19 -6.08
CA ARG A 116 7.46 -16.44 -6.29
C ARG A 116 7.32 -15.83 -7.68
N MET A 117 8.40 -15.74 -8.44
CA MET A 117 8.40 -15.26 -9.82
C MET A 117 7.93 -16.31 -10.83
N ASN A 118 7.60 -17.52 -10.39
CA ASN A 118 6.98 -18.53 -11.24
C ASN A 118 5.48 -18.29 -11.36
N LEU A 119 4.98 -18.27 -12.59
CA LEU A 119 3.55 -18.23 -12.88
C LEU A 119 2.92 -19.60 -12.70
N GLY A 120 1.61 -19.66 -12.60
CA GLY A 120 0.85 -20.87 -12.37
C GLY A 120 0.32 -20.94 -10.94
N GLU A 121 0.10 -22.15 -10.42
CA GLU A 121 -0.43 -22.34 -9.07
C GLU A 121 0.47 -21.72 -8.01
N GLN A 122 -0.10 -20.80 -7.23
CA GLN A 122 0.58 -20.16 -6.11
C GLN A 122 0.18 -20.85 -4.80
N HIS A 123 1.15 -21.04 -3.93
CA HIS A 123 0.93 -21.68 -2.65
C HIS A 123 0.74 -20.67 -1.53
N VAL A 124 -0.18 -20.97 -0.62
CA VAL A 124 -0.30 -20.24 0.64
C VAL A 124 1.00 -20.44 1.42
N ASP A 125 1.67 -19.34 1.70
CA ASP A 125 2.95 -19.33 2.41
C ASP A 125 2.79 -18.60 3.74
N TRP A 126 2.72 -19.35 4.84
CA TRP A 126 2.71 -18.79 6.18
C TRP A 126 4.02 -18.00 6.41
N GLY A 127 3.87 -16.72 6.65
CA GLY A 127 4.98 -15.78 6.73
C GLY A 127 5.19 -15.00 5.43
N TYR A 128 4.38 -15.18 4.38
CA TYR A 128 4.42 -14.27 3.23
C TYR A 128 4.14 -12.84 3.68
N HIS A 129 3.11 -12.63 4.47
CA HIS A 129 2.81 -11.37 5.10
C HIS A 129 2.67 -11.52 6.62
N GLY A 130 1.99 -12.53 7.10
CA GLY A 130 1.80 -12.84 8.51
C GLY A 130 2.03 -14.31 8.83
N GLY A 131 2.12 -14.64 10.10
CA GLY A 131 2.36 -15.99 10.58
C GLY A 131 3.82 -16.26 10.98
N ARG A 132 4.11 -17.51 11.34
CA ARG A 132 5.37 -17.88 12.02
C ARG A 132 6.33 -18.71 11.18
N LYS A 133 6.01 -19.04 9.96
CA LYS A 133 6.75 -20.08 9.27
C LYS A 133 7.89 -19.52 8.45
N VAL A 134 7.77 -18.90 7.40
CA VAL A 134 8.87 -18.41 6.57
C VAL A 134 8.85 -16.90 6.57
N SER A 135 9.83 -16.33 7.21
CA SER A 135 9.95 -14.88 7.18
C SER A 135 10.36 -14.39 5.81
N GLN A 136 9.73 -13.34 5.41
CA GLN A 136 10.01 -12.68 4.17
C GLN A 136 10.47 -11.29 4.35
N HIS A 137 10.12 -10.70 5.48
CA HIS A 137 10.43 -9.35 5.85
C HIS A 137 11.40 -9.34 7.03
N GLY A 138 12.61 -8.86 6.81
CA GLY A 138 13.44 -8.28 7.84
C GLY A 138 14.30 -9.20 8.71
N VAL A 139 14.16 -10.49 8.69
CA VAL A 139 15.01 -11.37 9.52
C VAL A 139 15.82 -12.34 8.65
N PHE A 140 16.72 -11.81 7.87
CA PHE A 140 17.71 -12.59 7.12
C PHE A 140 19.02 -11.81 7.02
N ASN A 141 20.12 -12.55 6.89
CA ASN A 141 21.43 -11.93 6.65
C ASN A 141 21.50 -11.44 5.19
N GLY A 142 21.65 -10.13 5.01
CA GLY A 142 21.75 -9.52 3.69
C GLY A 142 20.57 -8.58 3.39
N ALA A 143 20.49 -8.13 2.14
CA ALA A 143 19.39 -7.30 1.63
C ALA A 143 18.37 -8.15 0.88
N GLY A 144 17.10 -7.73 0.90
CA GLY A 144 16.05 -8.27 0.06
C GLY A 144 16.43 -8.16 -1.43
N TYR A 145 16.02 -9.15 -2.22
CA TYR A 145 16.35 -9.22 -3.64
C TYR A 145 15.27 -8.55 -4.49
N SER A 146 15.70 -7.67 -5.38
CA SER A 146 14.83 -7.04 -6.37
C SER A 146 15.35 -7.32 -7.79
N LEU A 147 14.45 -7.52 -8.75
CA LEU A 147 14.81 -7.59 -10.17
C LEU A 147 15.43 -6.27 -10.68
N LEU A 148 15.20 -5.17 -9.99
CA LEU A 148 15.87 -3.89 -10.29
C LEU A 148 17.39 -3.95 -10.10
N ASP A 149 17.91 -4.91 -9.30
CA ASP A 149 19.34 -5.10 -9.09
C ASP A 149 20.04 -5.76 -10.29
N GLU A 150 19.28 -6.33 -11.22
CA GLU A 150 19.79 -7.00 -12.41
C GLU A 150 19.61 -6.05 -13.63
N PRO A 151 20.69 -5.62 -14.28
CA PRO A 151 20.60 -4.59 -15.32
C PRO A 151 19.62 -4.87 -16.46
N GLU A 152 19.51 -6.13 -16.90
CA GLU A 152 18.56 -6.50 -17.97
C GLU A 152 17.10 -6.36 -17.54
N TYR A 153 16.78 -6.64 -16.27
CA TYR A 153 15.44 -6.49 -15.74
C TYR A 153 15.14 -5.06 -15.34
N ALA A 154 16.14 -4.28 -14.91
CA ALA A 154 15.96 -2.88 -14.57
C ALA A 154 15.44 -2.07 -15.77
N GLU A 155 16.01 -2.27 -16.97
CA GLU A 155 15.53 -1.60 -18.19
C GLU A 155 14.08 -2.02 -18.54
N LYS A 156 13.74 -3.28 -18.40
CA LYS A 156 12.37 -3.78 -18.58
C LYS A 156 11.40 -3.22 -17.54
N TYR A 157 11.87 -3.03 -16.33
CA TYR A 157 11.05 -2.41 -15.28
C TYR A 157 10.79 -0.92 -15.59
N TYR A 158 11.78 -0.21 -16.17
CA TYR A 158 11.57 1.17 -16.64
C TYR A 158 10.59 1.23 -17.81
N GLU A 159 10.59 0.24 -18.71
CA GLU A 159 9.58 0.11 -19.78
C GLU A 159 8.19 -0.10 -19.19
N PHE A 160 8.03 -1.00 -18.22
CA PHE A 160 6.78 -1.25 -17.48
C PHE A 160 6.22 0.03 -16.85
N VAL A 161 7.04 0.77 -16.09
CA VAL A 161 6.62 2.04 -15.47
C VAL A 161 6.19 3.05 -16.51
N ARG A 162 6.98 3.18 -17.59
CA ARG A 162 6.67 4.11 -18.69
C ARG A 162 5.35 3.76 -19.37
N GLU A 163 5.14 2.50 -19.68
CA GLU A 163 3.93 2.04 -20.37
C GLU A 163 2.68 2.27 -19.54
N ILE A 164 2.66 1.81 -18.29
CA ILE A 164 1.50 1.96 -17.41
C ILE A 164 1.17 3.44 -17.21
N VAL A 165 2.16 4.25 -16.84
CA VAL A 165 1.91 5.67 -16.60
C VAL A 165 1.49 6.40 -17.87
N THR A 166 2.08 6.09 -19.03
CA THR A 166 1.68 6.70 -20.31
C THR A 166 0.23 6.35 -20.67
N LYS A 167 -0.16 5.09 -20.48
CA LYS A 167 -1.53 4.63 -20.79
C LYS A 167 -2.58 5.33 -19.93
N TYR A 168 -2.28 5.57 -18.67
CA TYR A 168 -3.25 6.08 -17.68
C TYR A 168 -2.95 7.52 -17.22
N LYS A 169 -2.08 8.26 -17.87
CA LYS A 169 -1.66 9.61 -17.45
C LYS A 169 -2.81 10.62 -17.33
N ASP A 170 -3.86 10.46 -18.12
CA ASP A 170 -5.04 11.33 -18.15
C ASP A 170 -6.30 10.64 -17.57
N ASP A 171 -6.14 9.52 -16.90
CA ASP A 171 -7.24 8.67 -16.40
C ASP A 171 -7.55 8.98 -14.92
N GLU A 172 -8.69 9.59 -14.68
CA GLU A 172 -9.14 9.98 -13.33
C GLU A 172 -9.49 8.80 -12.41
N ARG A 173 -9.60 7.57 -12.93
CA ARG A 173 -9.79 6.35 -12.13
C ARG A 173 -8.57 6.05 -11.27
N ILE A 174 -7.37 6.47 -11.72
CA ILE A 174 -6.14 6.47 -10.93
C ILE A 174 -5.95 7.87 -10.36
N ILE A 175 -5.82 7.98 -9.04
CA ILE A 175 -5.73 9.28 -8.37
C ILE A 175 -4.32 9.62 -7.89
N ILE A 176 -3.46 8.65 -7.66
CA ILE A 176 -2.09 8.85 -7.16
C ILE A 176 -1.18 7.77 -7.76
N TRP A 177 0.02 8.16 -8.17
CA TRP A 177 1.12 7.24 -8.43
C TRP A 177 2.03 7.17 -7.20
N ASP A 178 2.05 6.01 -6.54
CA ASP A 178 3.03 5.71 -5.51
C ASP A 178 4.28 5.14 -6.20
N VAL A 179 5.27 6.00 -6.36
CA VAL A 179 6.47 5.71 -7.15
C VAL A 179 7.24 4.55 -6.55
N PHE A 180 7.29 4.48 -5.20
CA PHE A 180 8.03 3.42 -4.53
C PHE A 180 7.49 3.15 -3.11
N ASN A 181 7.09 1.91 -2.87
CA ASN A 181 6.68 1.44 -1.56
C ASN A 181 7.89 1.15 -0.68
N GLU A 182 7.90 1.74 0.51
CA GLU A 182 8.88 1.47 1.57
C GLU A 182 10.33 1.44 1.09
N PRO A 183 10.82 2.51 0.45
CA PRO A 183 12.17 2.51 -0.07
C PRO A 183 13.20 2.28 1.05
N GLY A 184 14.14 1.36 0.78
CA GLY A 184 15.18 0.97 1.72
C GLY A 184 14.77 -0.12 2.71
N ASN A 185 13.51 -0.58 2.71
CA ASN A 185 13.07 -1.70 3.55
C ASN A 185 13.81 -3.00 3.17
N SER A 186 13.56 -4.06 3.92
CA SER A 186 14.22 -5.37 3.76
C SER A 186 15.75 -5.25 3.71
N ASN A 187 16.29 -4.34 4.54
CA ASN A 187 17.71 -4.06 4.67
C ASN A 187 18.38 -3.57 3.36
N ARG A 188 17.58 -3.05 2.39
CA ARG A 188 18.07 -2.55 1.11
C ARG A 188 18.69 -1.15 1.20
N LYS A 189 18.33 -0.38 2.24
CA LYS A 189 18.90 0.96 2.48
C LYS A 189 18.78 1.87 1.24
N SER A 190 19.90 2.32 0.68
CA SER A 190 19.92 3.19 -0.51
C SER A 190 20.09 2.42 -1.84
N MET A 191 20.02 1.08 -1.86
CA MET A 191 20.23 0.30 -3.08
C MET A 191 19.24 0.66 -4.19
N SER A 192 17.98 0.88 -3.85
CA SER A 192 16.92 1.22 -4.81
C SER A 192 16.83 2.71 -5.16
N MET A 193 17.67 3.56 -4.55
CA MET A 193 17.64 5.01 -4.80
C MET A 193 17.82 5.39 -6.28
N PRO A 194 18.77 4.83 -7.04
CA PRO A 194 18.91 5.14 -8.46
C PRO A 194 17.66 4.80 -9.27
N HIS A 195 17.01 3.68 -8.93
CA HIS A 195 15.80 3.21 -9.59
C HIS A 195 14.57 4.06 -9.26
N MET A 196 14.39 4.39 -7.97
CA MET A 196 13.35 5.32 -7.53
C MET A 196 13.47 6.68 -8.23
N MET A 197 14.66 7.23 -8.31
CA MET A 197 14.91 8.49 -9.02
C MET A 197 14.65 8.36 -10.53
N LYS A 198 14.98 7.22 -11.11
CA LYS A 198 14.68 6.95 -12.53
C LYS A 198 13.16 6.85 -12.78
N PHE A 199 12.40 6.27 -11.87
CA PHE A 199 10.94 6.26 -11.93
C PHE A 199 10.37 7.68 -11.87
N PHE A 200 10.83 8.51 -10.94
CA PHE A 200 10.44 9.93 -10.91
C PHE A 200 10.76 10.65 -12.22
N GLU A 201 11.95 10.45 -12.78
CA GLU A 201 12.35 11.03 -14.07
C GLU A 201 11.38 10.61 -15.20
N ILE A 202 11.10 9.31 -15.32
CA ILE A 202 10.20 8.77 -16.34
C ILE A 202 8.81 9.39 -16.19
N ILE A 203 8.25 9.36 -14.99
CA ILE A 203 6.87 9.79 -14.72
C ILE A 203 6.74 11.31 -14.91
N ARG A 204 7.71 12.09 -14.42
CA ARG A 204 7.73 13.55 -14.63
C ARG A 204 7.82 13.95 -16.10
N ASN A 205 8.53 13.17 -16.92
CA ASN A 205 8.60 13.42 -18.37
C ASN A 205 7.30 13.08 -19.11
N ILE A 206 6.47 12.17 -18.56
CA ILE A 206 5.14 11.85 -19.07
C ILE A 206 4.12 12.93 -18.67
N ASP A 207 4.34 13.60 -17.54
CA ASP A 207 3.51 14.66 -16.97
C ASP A 207 2.03 14.25 -16.74
N PRO A 208 1.75 13.23 -15.90
CA PRO A 208 0.40 12.78 -15.65
C PRO A 208 -0.41 13.80 -14.83
N ILE A 209 -1.74 13.72 -14.93
CA ILE A 209 -2.66 14.54 -14.11
C ILE A 209 -2.68 14.13 -12.62
N GLN A 210 -2.08 13.01 -12.28
CA GLN A 210 -2.01 12.49 -10.92
C GLN A 210 -0.73 12.97 -10.22
N PRO A 211 -0.80 13.29 -8.91
CA PRO A 211 0.39 13.58 -8.12
C PRO A 211 1.21 12.32 -7.85
N LEU A 212 2.50 12.53 -7.61
CA LEU A 212 3.46 11.49 -7.29
C LEU A 212 3.77 11.47 -5.79
N THR A 213 4.03 10.29 -5.26
CA THR A 213 4.45 10.11 -3.87
C THR A 213 5.39 8.92 -3.72
N VAL A 214 5.98 8.81 -2.53
CA VAL A 214 6.76 7.66 -2.06
C VAL A 214 6.30 7.33 -0.66
N GLY A 215 5.91 6.09 -0.41
CA GLY A 215 5.49 5.62 0.91
C GLY A 215 6.69 5.41 1.85
N ILE A 216 7.02 6.39 2.70
CA ILE A 216 8.05 6.22 3.74
C ILE A 216 7.53 5.33 4.88
N TRP A 217 8.44 4.67 5.61
CA TRP A 217 8.06 3.62 6.56
C TRP A 217 8.83 3.62 7.89
N SER A 218 9.86 4.45 8.04
CA SER A 218 10.74 4.43 9.22
C SER A 218 10.05 4.83 10.53
N GLN A 219 8.79 5.29 10.49
CA GLN A 219 7.93 5.62 11.65
C GLN A 219 8.67 6.50 12.66
N THR A 220 9.21 7.62 12.21
CA THR A 220 10.05 8.51 13.00
C THR A 220 9.34 9.80 13.39
N ILE A 221 9.71 10.34 14.53
CA ILE A 221 9.33 11.68 15.01
C ILE A 221 10.36 12.76 14.70
N GLU A 222 11.46 12.39 14.04
CA GLU A 222 12.55 13.30 13.66
C GLU A 222 12.99 13.04 12.23
N PHE A 223 13.03 14.08 11.38
CA PHE A 223 13.45 13.94 9.98
C PHE A 223 14.88 13.39 9.83
N ASP A 224 15.75 13.68 10.78
CA ASP A 224 17.13 13.22 10.72
C ASP A 224 17.26 11.69 10.82
N ASN A 225 16.29 11.04 11.43
CA ASN A 225 16.26 9.58 11.60
C ASN A 225 15.73 8.83 10.35
N LEU A 226 15.18 9.54 9.38
CA LEU A 226 14.78 8.91 8.10
C LEU A 226 16.01 8.39 7.35
N LEU A 227 15.82 7.30 6.61
CA LEU A 227 16.81 6.82 5.65
C LEU A 227 17.06 7.89 4.58
N GLU A 228 18.26 7.94 4.02
CA GLU A 228 18.60 8.89 2.95
C GLU A 228 17.63 8.77 1.75
N ILE A 229 17.29 7.54 1.36
CA ILE A 229 16.35 7.28 0.28
C ILE A 229 14.93 7.80 0.59
N GLU A 230 14.49 7.74 1.84
CA GLU A 230 13.20 8.29 2.27
C GLU A 230 13.20 9.82 2.22
N LYS A 231 14.28 10.47 2.67
CA LYS A 231 14.44 11.93 2.58
C LYS A 231 14.33 12.40 1.13
N ILE A 232 15.06 11.76 0.22
CA ILE A 232 15.04 12.05 -1.21
C ILE A 232 13.65 11.76 -1.80
N GLY A 233 12.99 10.67 -1.37
CA GLY A 233 11.62 10.34 -1.74
C GLY A 233 10.65 11.47 -1.39
N LEU A 234 10.68 11.96 -0.15
CA LEU A 234 9.85 13.08 0.32
C LEU A 234 10.14 14.39 -0.45
N GLU A 235 11.41 14.67 -0.73
CA GLU A 235 11.80 15.85 -1.50
C GLU A 235 11.21 15.86 -2.90
N ASN A 236 11.03 14.69 -3.52
CA ASN A 236 10.49 14.55 -4.87
C ASN A 236 8.97 14.31 -4.91
N SER A 237 8.33 14.03 -3.79
CA SER A 237 6.90 13.73 -3.69
C SER A 237 6.02 14.99 -3.74
N ASP A 238 4.92 14.95 -4.51
CA ASP A 238 3.91 16.02 -4.53
C ASP A 238 3.03 15.96 -3.27
N ILE A 239 2.63 14.76 -2.88
CA ILE A 239 1.91 14.42 -1.66
C ILE A 239 2.85 13.68 -0.74
N ILE A 240 2.69 13.84 0.55
CA ILE A 240 3.45 13.08 1.55
C ILE A 240 2.67 11.83 1.92
N THR A 241 3.26 10.66 1.69
CA THR A 241 2.69 9.40 2.18
C THR A 241 3.63 8.70 3.13
N TYR A 242 3.07 8.02 4.10
CA TYR A 242 3.81 7.32 5.13
C TYR A 242 3.05 6.08 5.64
N HIS A 243 3.77 5.20 6.32
CA HIS A 243 3.22 4.04 6.99
C HIS A 243 3.40 4.17 8.49
N ASN A 244 2.35 4.00 9.27
CA ASN A 244 2.45 4.01 10.71
C ASN A 244 1.50 2.99 11.33
N TYR A 245 2.08 1.99 11.97
CA TYR A 245 1.38 0.91 12.68
C TYR A 245 1.48 1.03 14.21
N ASN A 246 2.07 2.13 14.70
CA ASN A 246 2.22 2.38 16.13
C ASN A 246 0.90 2.88 16.77
N ASN A 247 0.90 3.00 18.09
CA ASN A 247 -0.20 3.51 18.87
C ASN A 247 -0.59 4.97 18.53
N TYR A 248 -1.63 5.44 19.17
CA TYR A 248 -2.23 6.76 18.95
C TYR A 248 -1.23 7.92 19.14
N GLU A 249 -0.47 7.91 20.24
CA GLU A 249 0.48 8.97 20.57
C GLU A 249 1.56 9.10 19.49
N ASN A 250 2.10 7.99 19.08
CA ASN A 250 3.15 7.95 18.06
C ASN A 250 2.62 8.39 16.67
N ASN A 251 1.37 8.01 16.35
CA ASN A 251 0.71 8.49 15.13
C ASN A 251 0.54 10.01 15.12
N ILE A 252 0.16 10.62 16.24
CA ILE A 252 0.04 12.08 16.36
C ILE A 252 1.40 12.76 16.14
N GLU A 253 2.44 12.29 16.78
CA GLU A 253 3.78 12.89 16.71
C GLU A 253 4.33 12.87 15.28
N GLU A 254 4.28 11.71 14.60
CA GLU A 254 4.75 11.58 13.23
C GLU A 254 3.88 12.39 12.24
N MET A 255 2.57 12.31 12.36
CA MET A 255 1.64 13.08 11.53
C MET A 255 1.94 14.59 11.60
N TYR A 256 2.12 15.15 12.80
CA TYR A 256 2.46 16.57 12.96
C TYR A 256 3.85 16.91 12.46
N LEU A 257 4.82 15.99 12.57
CA LEU A 257 6.12 16.17 11.93
C LEU A 257 5.95 16.33 10.41
N LEU A 258 5.23 15.41 9.76
CA LEU A 258 5.06 15.40 8.30
C LEU A 258 4.24 16.60 7.81
N LYS A 259 3.26 17.06 8.56
CA LYS A 259 2.49 18.28 8.24
C LYS A 259 3.38 19.54 8.14
N LYS A 260 4.53 19.59 8.82
CA LYS A 260 5.48 20.70 8.69
C LYS A 260 6.03 20.88 7.28
N LEU A 261 5.97 19.85 6.43
CA LEU A 261 6.35 19.92 5.02
C LEU A 261 5.37 20.80 4.19
N GLY A 262 4.19 21.10 4.74
CA GLY A 262 3.20 22.01 4.13
C GLY A 262 2.52 21.44 2.89
N ARG A 263 2.41 20.13 2.79
CA ARG A 263 1.74 19.37 1.72
C ARG A 263 0.66 18.48 2.29
N PRO A 264 -0.35 18.03 1.50
CA PRO A 264 -1.28 17.02 1.94
C PRO A 264 -0.54 15.76 2.42
N VAL A 265 -1.06 15.15 3.49
CA VAL A 265 -0.47 13.96 4.11
C VAL A 265 -1.49 12.81 4.02
N ILE A 266 -1.02 11.62 3.66
CA ILE A 266 -1.83 10.40 3.60
C ILE A 266 -1.07 9.29 4.31
N ASN A 267 -1.71 8.60 5.26
CA ASN A 267 -1.18 7.36 5.78
C ASN A 267 -1.60 6.21 4.87
N THR A 268 -0.67 5.65 4.11
CA THR A 268 -0.95 4.61 3.12
C THR A 268 -0.93 3.19 3.68
N GLU A 269 -0.50 3.02 4.93
CA GLU A 269 -0.58 1.74 5.64
C GLU A 269 -0.71 1.95 7.14
N TRP A 270 -1.84 1.54 7.70
CA TRP A 270 -2.12 1.56 9.13
C TRP A 270 -3.02 0.37 9.51
N LEU A 271 -3.39 0.23 10.77
CA LEU A 271 -4.16 -0.83 11.39
C LEU A 271 -3.29 -2.01 11.84
N ALA A 272 -2.91 -2.01 13.10
CA ALA A 272 -2.17 -3.10 13.76
C ALA A 272 -2.72 -3.27 15.19
N ARG A 273 -3.90 -3.90 15.28
CA ARG A 273 -4.67 -3.98 16.56
C ARG A 273 -3.89 -4.58 17.70
N CYS A 274 -3.07 -5.61 17.39
CA CYS A 274 -2.20 -6.22 18.39
C CYS A 274 -1.27 -5.21 19.07
N GLY A 275 -0.81 -4.20 18.33
CA GLY A 275 0.08 -3.11 18.77
C GLY A 275 -0.67 -1.82 19.16
N LYS A 276 -1.98 -1.87 19.42
CA LYS A 276 -2.82 -0.72 19.78
C LYS A 276 -3.00 0.34 18.68
N ASN A 277 -2.74 0.00 17.41
CA ASN A 277 -3.16 0.81 16.29
C ASN A 277 -4.53 0.32 15.84
N THR A 278 -5.59 0.97 16.33
CA THR A 278 -6.97 0.49 16.21
C THR A 278 -7.83 1.41 15.36
N VAL A 279 -8.93 0.86 14.84
CA VAL A 279 -9.90 1.66 14.07
C VAL A 279 -10.53 2.74 14.95
N GLU A 280 -10.83 2.41 16.20
CA GLU A 280 -11.52 3.30 17.13
C GLU A 280 -10.74 4.58 17.45
N GLU A 281 -9.41 4.50 17.48
CA GLU A 281 -8.54 5.63 17.80
C GLU A 281 -8.03 6.35 16.54
N ILE A 282 -7.59 5.60 15.55
CA ILE A 282 -6.83 6.14 14.42
C ILE A 282 -7.74 6.68 13.30
N PHE A 283 -8.84 5.98 12.97
CA PHE A 283 -9.69 6.43 11.86
C PHE A 283 -10.38 7.79 12.13
N PRO A 284 -10.93 8.06 13.35
CA PRO A 284 -11.43 9.38 13.72
C PRO A 284 -10.33 10.45 13.72
N LEU A 285 -9.12 10.13 14.20
CA LEU A 285 -7.99 11.06 14.18
C LEU A 285 -7.70 11.53 12.74
N TYR A 286 -7.59 10.60 11.79
CA TYR A 286 -7.30 10.94 10.40
C TYR A 286 -8.41 11.78 9.76
N PHE A 287 -9.66 11.48 10.06
CA PHE A 287 -10.79 12.31 9.60
C PHE A 287 -10.69 13.75 10.13
N LEU A 288 -10.49 13.93 11.44
CA LEU A 288 -10.42 15.24 12.09
C LEU A 288 -9.22 16.06 11.59
N GLU A 289 -8.09 15.41 11.37
CA GLU A 289 -6.84 16.03 10.92
C GLU A 289 -6.73 16.17 9.40
N LYS A 290 -7.75 15.72 8.64
CA LYS A 290 -7.80 15.71 7.18
C LYS A 290 -6.62 14.93 6.55
N ILE A 291 -6.23 13.83 7.19
CA ILE A 291 -5.23 12.91 6.70
C ILE A 291 -5.92 11.83 5.86
N GLY A 292 -5.56 11.69 4.59
CA GLY A 292 -6.00 10.54 3.81
C GLY A 292 -5.49 9.23 4.40
N CYS A 293 -6.20 8.11 4.21
CA CYS A 293 -5.76 6.88 4.85
C CYS A 293 -6.15 5.61 4.08
N TYR A 294 -5.24 4.60 4.13
CA TYR A 294 -5.48 3.26 3.62
C TYR A 294 -5.07 2.25 4.69
N CYS A 295 -6.04 1.51 5.25
CA CYS A 295 -5.68 0.42 6.17
C CYS A 295 -5.00 -0.72 5.40
N TRP A 296 -4.11 -1.45 6.08
CA TRP A 296 -3.55 -2.67 5.52
C TRP A 296 -4.50 -3.83 5.74
N GLY A 297 -4.73 -4.63 4.65
CA GLY A 297 -5.69 -5.73 4.66
C GLY A 297 -7.15 -5.27 4.59
N PHE A 298 -8.01 -6.15 4.07
CA PHE A 298 -9.44 -5.87 3.97
C PHE A 298 -10.28 -7.11 4.29
N VAL A 299 -10.16 -8.18 3.49
CA VAL A 299 -10.78 -9.49 3.77
C VAL A 299 -9.68 -10.50 4.06
N ALA A 300 -9.73 -11.13 5.21
CA ALA A 300 -8.80 -12.18 5.61
C ALA A 300 -8.86 -13.36 4.63
N GLY A 301 -7.71 -13.84 4.21
CA GLY A 301 -7.65 -14.91 3.22
C GLY A 301 -6.29 -15.58 3.13
N LYS A 302 -5.95 -16.07 1.94
CA LYS A 302 -4.70 -16.79 1.67
C LYS A 302 -3.46 -15.93 1.90
N TYR A 303 -3.61 -14.62 1.83
CA TYR A 303 -2.55 -13.63 2.06
C TYR A 303 -2.18 -13.44 3.54
N GLN A 304 -3.05 -13.83 4.48
CA GLN A 304 -2.80 -13.92 5.92
C GLN A 304 -2.46 -12.60 6.62
N THR A 305 -2.99 -11.49 6.17
CA THR A 305 -2.77 -10.16 6.77
C THR A 305 -3.37 -10.03 8.19
N TYR A 306 -4.25 -10.94 8.58
CA TYR A 306 -4.81 -11.01 9.93
C TYR A 306 -3.83 -11.53 10.99
N GLU A 307 -2.77 -12.22 10.59
CA GLU A 307 -1.76 -12.75 11.50
C GLU A 307 -0.64 -11.72 11.75
N PRO A 308 -0.09 -11.64 12.97
CA PRO A 308 1.10 -10.84 13.23
C PRO A 308 2.28 -11.24 12.34
N TRP A 309 3.09 -10.24 11.97
CA TRP A 309 4.30 -10.49 11.19
C TRP A 309 5.24 -11.46 11.90
N ASN A 310 5.97 -12.25 11.13
CA ASN A 310 6.94 -13.22 11.66
C ASN A 310 7.93 -12.57 12.63
N GLY A 311 8.47 -11.40 12.30
CA GLY A 311 9.42 -10.70 13.17
C GLY A 311 8.84 -10.33 14.52
N VAL A 312 7.52 -10.05 14.63
CA VAL A 312 6.85 -9.82 15.91
C VAL A 312 6.81 -11.10 16.75
N TRP A 313 6.50 -12.24 16.13
CA TRP A 313 6.51 -13.54 16.80
C TRP A 313 7.91 -13.95 17.30
N ASP A 314 8.93 -13.74 16.48
CA ASP A 314 10.31 -14.06 16.82
C ASP A 314 10.79 -13.17 17.96
N ASN A 315 10.60 -11.87 17.87
CA ASN A 315 10.96 -10.94 18.92
C ASN A 315 10.23 -11.21 20.23
N TYR A 316 8.93 -11.55 20.20
CA TYR A 316 8.19 -11.96 21.38
C TYR A 316 8.79 -13.21 22.02
N THR A 317 9.23 -14.17 21.21
CA THR A 317 9.84 -15.40 21.71
C THR A 317 11.19 -15.13 22.39
N GLU A 318 11.97 -14.21 21.84
CA GLU A 318 13.29 -13.83 22.36
C GLU A 318 13.22 -12.86 23.54
N ASN A 319 12.27 -11.90 23.51
CA ASN A 319 12.09 -10.89 24.53
C ASN A 319 10.61 -10.59 24.81
N PRO A 320 9.90 -11.50 25.52
CA PRO A 320 8.47 -11.34 25.78
C PRO A 320 8.11 -10.07 26.56
N ASP A 321 9.02 -9.52 27.36
CA ASP A 321 8.77 -8.30 28.13
C ASP A 321 8.64 -7.05 27.23
N ALA A 322 9.29 -7.00 26.08
CA ALA A 322 9.16 -5.94 25.12
C ALA A 322 7.77 -5.90 24.44
N TYR A 323 7.05 -7.02 24.48
CA TYR A 323 5.72 -7.18 23.90
C TYR A 323 4.62 -7.38 24.94
N ARG A 324 4.88 -6.96 26.19
CA ARG A 324 3.91 -7.12 27.31
C ARG A 324 2.55 -6.52 26.99
N ASP A 325 2.52 -5.41 26.29
CA ASP A 325 1.32 -4.67 25.89
C ASP A 325 0.74 -5.09 24.53
N PHE A 326 1.35 -6.10 23.88
CA PHE A 326 0.90 -6.59 22.60
C PHE A 326 -0.17 -7.66 22.77
N ASP A 327 -1.35 -7.45 22.20
CA ASP A 327 -2.48 -8.37 22.35
C ASP A 327 -2.58 -9.36 21.19
N PHE A 328 -1.89 -10.48 21.28
CA PHE A 328 -1.88 -11.54 20.27
C PHE A 328 -3.24 -12.26 20.09
N SER A 329 -4.25 -11.97 20.90
CA SER A 329 -5.60 -12.51 20.70
C SER A 329 -6.37 -11.79 19.60
N LYS A 330 -5.90 -10.60 19.19
CA LYS A 330 -6.50 -9.79 18.14
C LYS A 330 -5.89 -10.09 16.77
N TRP A 331 -6.70 -9.96 15.75
CA TRP A 331 -6.17 -9.88 14.39
C TRP A 331 -5.29 -8.64 14.20
N LEU A 332 -4.18 -8.81 13.49
CA LEU A 332 -3.29 -7.68 13.21
C LEU A 332 -4.02 -6.66 12.32
N HIS A 333 -4.40 -7.09 11.13
CA HIS A 333 -5.09 -6.28 10.13
C HIS A 333 -6.49 -6.84 9.83
N ASP A 334 -6.96 -6.66 8.59
CA ASP A 334 -8.23 -7.11 8.03
C ASP A 334 -9.49 -6.68 8.79
N LEU A 335 -10.48 -6.23 8.03
CA LEU A 335 -11.76 -5.80 8.59
C LEU A 335 -12.82 -6.90 8.52
N TYR A 336 -12.67 -7.84 7.60
CA TYR A 336 -13.66 -8.87 7.34
C TYR A 336 -13.07 -10.27 7.37
N ARG A 337 -13.91 -11.21 7.78
CA ARG A 337 -13.63 -12.65 7.71
C ARG A 337 -13.80 -13.15 6.27
N PRO A 338 -13.27 -14.33 5.89
CA PRO A 338 -13.52 -14.92 4.57
C PRO A 338 -15.00 -15.09 4.23
N SER A 339 -15.86 -15.15 5.24
CA SER A 339 -17.33 -15.18 5.09
C SER A 339 -17.96 -13.82 4.79
N LEU A 340 -17.15 -12.75 4.66
CA LEU A 340 -17.53 -11.34 4.53
C LEU A 340 -18.27 -10.76 5.75
N ASN A 341 -18.31 -11.48 6.86
CA ASN A 341 -18.75 -10.92 8.13
C ASN A 341 -17.64 -10.07 8.74
N PRO A 342 -17.94 -8.91 9.33
CA PRO A 342 -16.95 -8.10 10.01
C PRO A 342 -16.18 -8.90 11.09
N TYR A 343 -14.86 -8.66 11.17
CA TYR A 343 -14.07 -9.11 12.32
C TYR A 343 -14.63 -8.48 13.61
N ASN A 344 -14.76 -7.16 13.61
CA ASN A 344 -15.42 -6.38 14.66
C ASN A 344 -16.51 -5.49 14.05
N PRO A 345 -17.81 -5.79 14.29
CA PRO A 345 -18.91 -4.99 13.74
C PRO A 345 -18.89 -3.51 14.16
N ASN A 346 -18.31 -3.18 15.32
CA ASN A 346 -18.25 -1.81 15.80
C ASN A 346 -17.23 -0.98 15.01
N GLU A 347 -16.09 -1.57 14.63
CA GLU A 347 -15.12 -0.91 13.74
C GLU A 347 -15.75 -0.53 12.40
N VAL A 348 -16.45 -1.47 11.77
CA VAL A 348 -17.12 -1.22 10.49
C VAL A 348 -18.20 -0.15 10.60
N LYS A 349 -18.99 -0.15 11.71
CA LYS A 349 -19.96 0.91 11.95
C LYS A 349 -19.32 2.28 12.12
N LEU A 350 -18.17 2.33 12.80
CA LEU A 350 -17.42 3.57 13.01
C LEU A 350 -16.87 4.09 11.67
N ILE A 351 -16.25 3.22 10.86
CA ILE A 351 -15.77 3.58 9.52
C ILE A 351 -16.91 4.17 8.69
N LYS A 352 -18.07 3.48 8.61
CA LYS A 352 -19.25 3.96 7.88
C LYS A 352 -19.69 5.34 8.36
N LYS A 353 -19.76 5.53 9.68
CA LYS A 353 -20.19 6.80 10.26
C LYS A 353 -19.29 7.97 9.90
N PHE A 354 -17.99 7.82 10.04
CA PHE A 354 -17.04 8.89 9.67
C PHE A 354 -16.98 9.11 8.16
N SER A 355 -17.14 8.05 7.37
CA SER A 355 -17.25 8.15 5.91
C SER A 355 -18.47 8.98 5.48
N GLU A 356 -19.64 8.72 6.07
CA GLU A 356 -20.86 9.51 5.82
C GLU A 356 -20.70 10.98 6.23
N LEU A 357 -20.02 11.25 7.35
CA LEU A 357 -19.72 12.61 7.79
C LEU A 357 -18.81 13.34 6.80
N ALA A 358 -17.76 12.65 6.32
CA ALA A 358 -16.82 13.20 5.35
C ALA A 358 -17.50 13.55 4.01
N ASP A 359 -18.38 12.66 3.53
CA ASP A 359 -19.10 12.90 2.27
C ASP A 359 -20.06 14.11 2.41
N LYS A 360 -20.80 14.20 3.53
CA LYS A 360 -21.66 15.37 3.82
C LYS A 360 -20.87 16.66 3.96
N GLU A 361 -19.69 16.65 4.60
CA GLU A 361 -18.83 17.84 4.67
C GLU A 361 -18.35 18.27 3.28
N PHE A 362 -18.09 17.33 2.40
CA PHE A 362 -17.66 17.62 1.04
C PHE A 362 -18.79 18.18 0.17
N GLU A 363 -19.98 17.58 0.26
CA GLU A 363 -21.18 18.03 -0.47
C GLU A 363 -21.65 19.45 -0.07
N ASN A 364 -21.32 19.90 1.13
CA ASN A 364 -21.71 21.21 1.66
C ASN A 364 -20.64 22.31 1.43
N LYS A 365 -19.52 22.01 0.76
CA LYS A 365 -18.50 22.98 0.35
C LYS A 365 -18.88 23.68 -0.95
#